data_22b9f05638906279e5a383e3727a8634
#
_entry.id   22b9f05638906279e5a383e3727a8634
#
_cell.length_a   1.000
_cell.length_b   1.000
_cell.length_c   1.000
_cell.angle_alpha   90.00
_cell.angle_beta   90.00
_cell.angle_gamma   90.00
#
_symmetry.space_group_name_H-M   'P 1'
#
loop_
_entity.id
_entity.type
_entity.pdbx_description
1 polymer ?
#
loop_
_entity_poly.entity_id
_entity_poly.type
_entity_poly.pdbx_seq_one_letter_code
_entity_poly.pdbx_strand_id
1 'polypeptide(L)'
;TGMNITATKAESRPNLEFIEENKDQLFTLDELKAHYAEARRAWNAAPHPVTGIPRIEMYEKSENEETDVVTVHDMVDIFWIWAKRPVTFTDQGIQITIGSLKKPYEVFSAPGEPDHEWRRKNTYRKFYVKYDPNDLRSIRLYWKDNAGQLRFERVAEPYMVVHRAIQDQAEGEAEFIRREQEANIRDRIERQ
;
A
#
# COMPACT_ATOMS: atom_id res chain seq x y z
N THR A 1 13.65 -28.49 -9.54
CA THR A 1 12.40 -28.96 -10.17
C THR A 1 11.26 -28.08 -9.69
N GLY A 2 10.91 -27.08 -10.52
CA GLY A 2 9.83 -26.16 -10.19
C GLY A 2 8.50 -26.89 -10.08
N MET A 3 7.83 -26.79 -8.95
CA MET A 3 6.47 -27.24 -8.79
C MET A 3 5.55 -26.40 -9.68
N ASN A 4 4.94 -27.03 -10.65
CA ASN A 4 3.97 -26.37 -11.53
C ASN A 4 2.62 -26.35 -10.80
N ILE A 5 2.30 -25.23 -10.15
CA ILE A 5 1.05 -25.04 -9.37
C ILE A 5 -0.07 -24.59 -10.31
N THR A 6 -0.45 -25.42 -11.25
CA THR A 6 -1.71 -25.22 -11.98
C THR A 6 -2.80 -26.06 -11.31
N ALA A 7 -3.68 -25.41 -10.60
CA ALA A 7 -4.63 -25.98 -9.64
C ALA A 7 -5.79 -26.83 -10.23
N THR A 8 -5.74 -27.20 -11.49
CA THR A 8 -6.86 -27.90 -12.16
C THR A 8 -6.77 -29.40 -12.20
N LYS A 9 -5.62 -29.98 -11.89
CA LYS A 9 -5.45 -31.45 -11.84
C LYS A 9 -5.00 -31.90 -10.44
N ALA A 10 -5.48 -33.08 -9.99
CA ALA A 10 -5.09 -33.64 -8.70
C ALA A 10 -3.56 -33.80 -8.55
N GLU A 11 -2.86 -34.06 -9.66
CA GLU A 11 -1.41 -34.17 -9.77
C GLU A 11 -0.66 -32.84 -9.57
N SER A 12 -1.37 -31.72 -9.67
CA SER A 12 -0.81 -30.35 -9.52
C SER A 12 -1.04 -29.78 -8.13
N ARG A 13 -1.64 -30.52 -7.22
CA ARG A 13 -1.85 -30.07 -5.83
C ARG A 13 -0.51 -30.06 -5.11
N PRO A 14 -0.23 -29.02 -4.29
CA PRO A 14 0.96 -29.03 -3.46
C PRO A 14 0.93 -30.25 -2.53
N ASN A 15 2.03 -30.97 -2.48
CA ASN A 15 2.21 -32.04 -1.50
C ASN A 15 2.38 -31.41 -0.12
N LEU A 16 1.28 -31.29 0.62
CA LEU A 16 1.26 -30.61 1.92
C LEU A 16 2.15 -31.33 2.94
N GLU A 17 2.22 -32.67 2.88
CA GLU A 17 3.08 -33.48 3.74
C GLU A 17 4.56 -33.17 3.50
N PHE A 18 4.99 -33.10 2.23
CA PHE A 18 6.34 -32.68 1.87
C PHE A 18 6.65 -31.26 2.30
N ILE A 19 5.69 -30.35 2.17
CA ILE A 19 5.85 -28.94 2.58
C ILE A 19 6.02 -28.85 4.10
N GLU A 20 5.25 -29.63 4.86
CA GLU A 20 5.29 -29.62 6.32
C GLU A 20 6.59 -30.22 6.86
N GLU A 21 7.06 -31.32 6.25
CA GLU A 21 8.34 -31.94 6.59
C GLU A 21 9.57 -31.10 6.26
N ASN A 22 9.47 -30.25 5.21
CA ASN A 22 10.60 -29.47 4.71
C ASN A 22 10.43 -27.94 4.89
N LYS A 23 9.50 -27.49 5.74
CA LYS A 23 9.19 -26.06 5.89
C LYS A 23 10.40 -25.21 6.27
N ASP A 24 11.35 -25.77 7.04
CA ASP A 24 12.55 -25.06 7.47
C ASP A 24 13.60 -24.93 6.34
N GLN A 25 13.40 -25.65 5.23
CA GLN A 25 14.24 -25.59 4.02
C GLN A 25 13.58 -24.78 2.89
N LEU A 26 12.34 -24.34 3.08
CA LEU A 26 11.65 -23.52 2.10
C LEU A 26 12.12 -22.08 2.21
N PHE A 27 12.26 -21.43 1.04
CA PHE A 27 12.56 -20.02 1.00
C PHE A 27 11.46 -19.20 1.65
N THR A 28 11.86 -18.23 2.44
CA THR A 28 10.97 -17.14 2.86
C THR A 28 10.53 -16.32 1.65
N LEU A 29 9.47 -15.55 1.79
CA LEU A 29 8.97 -14.71 0.70
C LEU A 29 10.05 -13.71 0.21
N ASP A 30 10.87 -13.19 1.12
CA ASP A 30 11.90 -12.21 0.78
C ASP A 30 13.10 -12.86 0.08
N GLU A 31 13.51 -14.05 0.52
CA GLU A 31 14.52 -14.85 -0.20
C GLU A 31 14.03 -15.22 -1.61
N LEU A 32 12.76 -15.62 -1.74
CA LEU A 32 12.17 -15.94 -3.03
C LEU A 32 12.16 -14.71 -3.96
N LYS A 33 11.79 -13.54 -3.46
CA LYS A 33 11.85 -12.27 -4.20
C LYS A 33 13.28 -11.94 -4.64
N ALA A 34 14.27 -12.15 -3.76
CA ALA A 34 15.67 -11.93 -4.07
C ALA A 34 16.14 -12.86 -5.20
N HIS A 35 15.84 -14.16 -5.12
CA HIS A 35 16.14 -15.13 -6.16
C HIS A 35 15.50 -14.79 -7.51
N TYR A 36 14.23 -14.39 -7.51
CA TYR A 36 13.56 -13.95 -8.75
C TYR A 36 14.19 -12.68 -9.33
N ALA A 37 14.57 -11.74 -8.48
CA ALA A 37 15.24 -10.51 -8.93
C ALA A 37 16.60 -10.80 -9.55
N GLU A 38 17.36 -11.75 -8.99
CA GLU A 38 18.64 -12.20 -9.52
C GLU A 38 18.47 -12.96 -10.84
N ALA A 39 17.57 -13.93 -10.88
CA ALA A 39 17.26 -14.68 -12.10
C ALA A 39 16.82 -13.76 -13.25
N ARG A 40 16.00 -12.75 -12.95
CA ARG A 40 15.58 -11.75 -13.95
C ARG A 40 16.73 -10.90 -14.43
N ARG A 41 17.63 -10.47 -13.53
CA ARG A 41 18.83 -9.71 -13.91
C ARG A 41 19.75 -10.55 -14.81
N ALA A 42 20.00 -11.80 -14.41
CA ALA A 42 20.81 -12.72 -15.20
C ALA A 42 20.19 -12.98 -16.59
N TRP A 43 18.89 -13.21 -16.66
CA TRP A 43 18.17 -13.37 -17.92
C TRP A 43 18.27 -12.14 -18.83
N ASN A 44 18.11 -10.95 -18.28
CA ASN A 44 18.19 -9.70 -19.04
C ASN A 44 19.62 -9.41 -19.53
N ALA A 45 20.62 -9.75 -18.73
CA ALA A 45 22.04 -9.61 -19.11
C ALA A 45 22.50 -10.69 -20.11
N ALA A 46 21.81 -11.82 -20.19
CA ALA A 46 22.19 -12.90 -21.10
C ALA A 46 21.97 -12.50 -22.57
N PRO A 47 22.88 -12.91 -23.48
CA PRO A 47 22.72 -12.69 -24.91
C PRO A 47 21.44 -13.32 -25.45
N HIS A 48 20.77 -12.61 -26.34
CA HIS A 48 19.62 -13.18 -27.05
C HIS A 48 20.11 -14.23 -28.05
N PRO A 49 19.50 -15.43 -28.11
CA PRO A 49 20.03 -16.55 -28.88
C PRO A 49 20.11 -16.30 -30.40
N VAL A 50 19.33 -15.37 -30.94
CA VAL A 50 19.34 -15.05 -32.37
C VAL A 50 20.25 -13.86 -32.68
N THR A 51 20.24 -12.80 -31.88
CA THR A 51 20.97 -11.55 -32.17
C THR A 51 22.32 -11.47 -31.49
N GLY A 52 22.57 -12.28 -30.46
CA GLY A 52 23.81 -12.22 -29.66
C GLY A 52 23.90 -11.00 -28.72
N ILE A 53 22.93 -10.08 -28.81
CA ILE A 53 22.92 -8.84 -27.99
C ILE A 53 22.20 -9.12 -26.65
N PRO A 54 22.70 -8.62 -25.51
CA PRO A 54 21.99 -8.72 -24.24
C PRO A 54 20.57 -8.14 -24.33
N ARG A 55 19.60 -8.83 -23.71
CA ARG A 55 18.19 -8.41 -23.79
C ARG A 55 17.96 -7.03 -23.20
N ILE A 56 18.66 -6.68 -22.15
CA ILE A 56 18.57 -5.33 -21.54
C ILE A 56 19.04 -4.26 -22.52
N GLU A 57 20.11 -4.52 -23.25
CA GLU A 57 20.65 -3.59 -24.24
C GLU A 57 19.69 -3.43 -25.44
N MET A 58 19.06 -4.52 -25.86
CA MET A 58 18.03 -4.46 -26.90
C MET A 58 16.83 -3.62 -26.45
N TYR A 59 16.41 -3.75 -25.18
CA TYR A 59 15.32 -2.97 -24.61
C TYR A 59 15.68 -1.48 -24.52
N GLU A 60 16.88 -1.15 -24.03
CA GLU A 60 17.34 0.25 -23.86
C GLU A 60 17.53 0.96 -25.20
N LYS A 61 17.91 0.21 -26.25
CA LYS A 61 18.08 0.74 -27.60
C LYS A 61 16.79 0.70 -28.44
N SER A 62 15.71 0.13 -27.92
CA SER A 62 14.43 0.09 -28.60
C SER A 62 13.82 1.49 -28.61
N GLU A 63 13.90 2.16 -29.72
CA GLU A 63 13.20 3.42 -29.99
C GLU A 63 11.73 3.09 -30.27
N ASN A 64 10.91 3.09 -29.23
CA ASN A 64 9.48 3.02 -29.38
C ASN A 64 8.91 4.44 -29.26
N GLU A 65 8.63 5.06 -30.39
CA GLU A 65 8.08 6.42 -30.48
C GLU A 65 6.68 6.55 -29.82
N GLU A 66 6.03 5.42 -29.57
CA GLU A 66 4.70 5.36 -28.94
C GLU A 66 4.78 5.18 -27.41
N THR A 67 5.96 5.17 -26.79
CA THR A 67 6.08 5.09 -25.33
C THR A 67 5.87 6.46 -24.70
N ASP A 68 4.72 6.63 -24.08
CA ASP A 68 4.46 7.76 -23.19
C ASP A 68 5.27 7.64 -21.89
N VAL A 69 5.66 8.81 -21.34
CA VAL A 69 6.28 8.86 -20.03
C VAL A 69 5.25 8.48 -18.98
N VAL A 70 5.44 7.32 -18.34
CA VAL A 70 4.56 6.86 -17.27
C VAL A 70 4.71 7.76 -16.06
N THR A 71 3.66 8.47 -15.71
CA THR A 71 3.63 9.34 -14.54
C THR A 71 3.30 8.54 -13.27
N VAL A 72 3.54 9.15 -12.09
CA VAL A 72 3.11 8.57 -10.81
C VAL A 72 1.59 8.34 -10.77
N HIS A 73 0.81 9.17 -11.46
CA HIS A 73 -0.64 8.99 -11.57
C HIS A 73 -1.00 7.74 -12.37
N ASP A 74 -0.34 7.51 -13.49
CA ASP A 74 -0.56 6.31 -14.31
C ASP A 74 -0.20 5.04 -13.53
N MET A 75 0.90 5.07 -12.77
CA MET A 75 1.29 3.97 -11.89
C MET A 75 0.22 3.67 -10.84
N VAL A 76 -0.34 4.72 -10.21
CA VAL A 76 -1.45 4.57 -9.26
C VAL A 76 -2.70 4.03 -9.96
N ASP A 77 -2.98 4.48 -11.18
CA ASP A 77 -4.17 4.05 -11.90
C ASP A 77 -4.09 2.61 -12.38
N ILE A 78 -2.91 2.14 -12.72
CA ILE A 78 -2.69 0.77 -13.21
C ILE A 78 -2.55 -0.23 -12.05
N PHE A 79 -1.76 0.08 -11.02
CA PHE A 79 -1.33 -0.90 -10.01
C PHE A 79 -2.09 -0.81 -8.69
N TRP A 80 -2.64 0.34 -8.34
CA TRP A 80 -3.39 0.48 -7.11
C TRP A 80 -4.83 0.01 -7.27
N ILE A 81 -5.35 -0.64 -6.24
CA ILE A 81 -6.70 -1.18 -6.25
C ILE A 81 -7.66 -0.32 -5.44
N TRP A 82 -8.93 -0.33 -5.84
CA TRP A 82 -9.99 0.35 -5.11
C TRP A 82 -10.48 -0.48 -3.93
N ALA A 83 -10.71 0.16 -2.79
CA ALA A 83 -11.48 -0.47 -1.72
C ALA A 83 -12.88 -0.82 -2.22
N LYS A 84 -13.40 -1.96 -1.77
CA LYS A 84 -14.69 -2.51 -2.25
C LYS A 84 -15.87 -1.55 -2.05
N ARG A 85 -15.81 -0.68 -1.05
CA ARG A 85 -16.87 0.28 -0.69
C ARG A 85 -16.26 1.60 -0.27
N PRO A 86 -16.98 2.72 -0.47
CA PRO A 86 -16.59 3.99 0.13
C PRO A 86 -16.52 3.87 1.65
N VAL A 87 -15.55 4.56 2.24
CA VAL A 87 -15.29 4.55 3.67
C VAL A 87 -15.62 5.93 4.24
N THR A 88 -16.28 5.97 5.39
CA THR A 88 -16.57 7.21 6.08
C THR A 88 -15.36 7.63 6.92
N PHE A 89 -14.95 8.90 6.79
CA PHE A 89 -13.97 9.50 7.68
C PHE A 89 -14.63 9.79 9.03
N THR A 90 -14.04 9.31 10.10
CA THR A 90 -14.52 9.48 11.47
C THR A 90 -13.51 10.18 12.35
N ASP A 91 -13.81 10.39 13.61
CA ASP A 91 -12.88 10.85 14.63
C ASP A 91 -11.66 9.91 14.82
N GLN A 92 -11.80 8.66 14.41
CA GLN A 92 -10.73 7.66 14.40
C GLN A 92 -10.02 7.54 13.04
N GLY A 93 -10.16 8.53 12.17
CA GLY A 93 -9.63 8.51 10.82
C GLY A 93 -10.44 7.64 9.85
N ILE A 94 -9.81 7.20 8.77
CA ILE A 94 -10.34 6.25 7.79
C ILE A 94 -9.89 4.85 8.12
N GLN A 95 -10.83 3.92 8.28
CA GLN A 95 -10.54 2.53 8.55
C GLN A 95 -10.79 1.68 7.30
N ILE A 96 -9.71 1.11 6.73
CA ILE A 96 -9.83 0.17 5.62
C ILE A 96 -9.58 -1.27 6.10
N THR A 97 -10.30 -2.20 5.47
CA THR A 97 -10.14 -3.63 5.73
C THR A 97 -9.50 -4.28 4.50
N ILE A 98 -8.33 -4.89 4.69
CA ILE A 98 -7.57 -5.59 3.66
C ILE A 98 -7.41 -7.04 4.12
N GLY A 99 -8.13 -7.95 3.48
CA GLY A 99 -8.25 -9.32 3.97
C GLY A 99 -8.92 -9.35 5.35
N SER A 100 -8.22 -9.87 6.36
CA SER A 100 -8.64 -9.86 7.76
C SER A 100 -8.10 -8.67 8.56
N LEU A 101 -7.20 -7.88 7.97
CA LEU A 101 -6.51 -6.79 8.66
C LEU A 101 -7.30 -5.49 8.52
N LYS A 102 -7.62 -4.87 9.67
CA LYS A 102 -8.24 -3.55 9.75
C LYS A 102 -7.18 -2.53 10.13
N LYS A 103 -6.93 -1.55 9.24
CA LYS A 103 -5.93 -0.49 9.46
C LYS A 103 -6.58 0.88 9.46
N PRO A 104 -6.30 1.71 10.46
CA PRO A 104 -6.68 3.12 10.49
C PRO A 104 -5.64 3.96 9.73
N TYR A 105 -6.14 4.98 9.05
CA TYR A 105 -5.35 5.98 8.33
C TYR A 105 -5.84 7.38 8.67
N GLU A 106 -4.90 8.33 8.63
CA GLU A 106 -5.16 9.73 8.93
C GLU A 106 -4.53 10.63 7.85
N VAL A 107 -5.08 11.81 7.69
CA VAL A 107 -4.51 12.86 6.84
C VAL A 107 -3.64 13.76 7.71
N PHE A 108 -2.38 13.90 7.33
CA PHE A 108 -1.40 14.70 8.05
C PHE A 108 -1.10 16.02 7.34
N SER A 109 -0.91 17.09 8.11
CA SER A 109 -0.39 18.39 7.62
C SER A 109 1.13 18.38 7.58
N ALA A 110 1.76 17.70 8.55
CA ALA A 110 3.18 17.45 8.65
C ALA A 110 3.42 16.03 9.20
N PRO A 111 4.62 15.44 9.09
CA PRO A 111 4.90 14.10 9.59
C PRO A 111 4.48 13.93 11.07
N GLY A 112 3.51 13.06 11.32
CA GLY A 112 2.97 12.78 12.65
C GLY A 112 2.00 13.83 13.20
N GLU A 113 1.64 14.87 12.45
CA GLU A 113 0.70 15.92 12.86
C GLU A 113 -0.58 15.85 12.03
N PRO A 114 -1.72 15.37 12.57
CA PRO A 114 -2.98 15.31 11.87
C PRO A 114 -3.46 16.69 11.39
N ASP A 115 -3.98 16.75 10.17
CA ASP A 115 -4.57 17.97 9.62
C ASP A 115 -5.95 18.23 10.25
N HIS A 116 -5.96 18.95 11.38
CA HIS A 116 -7.18 19.24 12.15
C HIS A 116 -8.18 20.09 11.36
N GLU A 117 -7.72 21.01 10.49
CA GLU A 117 -8.60 21.80 9.67
C GLU A 117 -9.30 20.95 8.61
N TRP A 118 -8.56 20.09 7.95
CA TRP A 118 -9.10 19.13 6.98
C TRP A 118 -10.06 18.13 7.66
N ARG A 119 -9.69 17.59 8.84
CA ARG A 119 -10.54 16.69 9.66
C ARG A 119 -11.88 17.34 9.94
N ARG A 120 -11.89 18.56 10.44
CA ARG A 120 -13.11 19.31 10.79
C ARG A 120 -14.05 19.47 9.60
N LYS A 121 -13.50 19.75 8.40
CA LYS A 121 -14.28 19.92 7.17
C LYS A 121 -14.83 18.60 6.61
N ASN A 122 -14.16 17.48 6.91
CA ASN A 122 -14.40 16.21 6.24
C ASN A 122 -14.92 15.09 7.16
N THR A 123 -15.10 15.35 8.45
CA THR A 123 -15.71 14.39 9.38
C THR A 123 -17.10 13.98 8.88
N TYR A 124 -17.35 12.67 8.87
CA TYR A 124 -18.55 11.99 8.35
C TYR A 124 -18.72 12.04 6.82
N ARG A 125 -17.78 12.60 6.07
CA ARG A 125 -17.78 12.43 4.60
C ARG A 125 -17.34 11.03 4.20
N LYS A 126 -17.87 10.57 3.06
CA LYS A 126 -17.48 9.29 2.45
C LYS A 126 -16.44 9.52 1.38
N PHE A 127 -15.38 8.71 1.44
CA PHE A 127 -14.30 8.71 0.47
C PHE A 127 -14.17 7.36 -0.21
N TYR A 128 -13.86 7.39 -1.50
CA TYR A 128 -13.37 6.24 -2.23
C TYR A 128 -11.88 6.13 -1.98
N VAL A 129 -11.41 4.93 -1.67
CA VAL A 129 -10.02 4.72 -1.28
C VAL A 129 -9.31 3.88 -2.32
N LYS A 130 -8.14 4.34 -2.75
CA LYS A 130 -7.23 3.61 -3.62
C LYS A 130 -5.94 3.32 -2.87
N TYR A 131 -5.42 2.10 -2.95
CA TYR A 131 -4.23 1.68 -2.21
C TYR A 131 -3.42 0.65 -2.97
N ASP A 132 -2.12 0.59 -2.68
CA ASP A 132 -1.23 -0.48 -3.15
C ASP A 132 -1.33 -1.67 -2.19
N PRO A 133 -1.74 -2.86 -2.66
CA PRO A 133 -1.80 -4.04 -1.79
C PRO A 133 -0.42 -4.49 -1.28
N ASN A 134 0.67 -4.11 -1.96
CA ASN A 134 2.04 -4.45 -1.58
C ASN A 134 2.70 -3.37 -0.69
N ASP A 135 2.14 -2.15 -0.66
CA ASP A 135 2.67 -1.05 0.14
C ASP A 135 1.52 -0.26 0.81
N LEU A 136 1.29 -0.58 2.06
CA LEU A 136 0.23 0.02 2.88
C LEU A 136 0.72 1.22 3.72
N ARG A 137 1.84 1.86 3.34
CA ARG A 137 2.35 3.08 3.99
C ARG A 137 1.56 4.33 3.63
N SER A 138 0.78 4.28 2.56
CA SER A 138 -0.13 5.36 2.20
C SER A 138 -1.34 4.85 1.44
N ILE A 139 -2.42 5.62 1.51
CA ILE A 139 -3.63 5.42 0.70
C ILE A 139 -4.02 6.75 0.08
N ARG A 140 -4.75 6.70 -1.03
CA ARG A 140 -5.30 7.89 -1.69
C ARG A 140 -6.80 7.97 -1.49
N LEU A 141 -7.27 9.16 -1.12
CA LEU A 141 -8.67 9.48 -0.89
C LEU A 141 -9.22 10.22 -2.09
N TYR A 142 -10.41 9.81 -2.52
CA TYR A 142 -11.14 10.42 -3.63
C TYR A 142 -12.58 10.68 -3.22
N TRP A 143 -13.17 11.71 -3.78
CA TRP A 143 -14.59 12.01 -3.63
C TRP A 143 -15.26 12.13 -4.99
N LYS A 144 -16.59 11.98 -5.04
CA LYS A 144 -17.36 12.19 -6.26
C LYS A 144 -17.80 13.63 -6.35
N ASP A 145 -17.52 14.26 -7.49
CA ASP A 145 -18.05 15.57 -7.81
C ASP A 145 -19.53 15.48 -8.25
N ASN A 146 -20.14 16.64 -8.52
CA ASN A 146 -21.54 16.72 -8.94
C ASN A 146 -21.84 16.01 -10.28
N ALA A 147 -20.81 15.81 -11.10
CA ALA A 147 -20.88 15.04 -12.35
C ALA A 147 -20.67 13.53 -12.13
N GLY A 148 -20.45 13.10 -10.87
CA GLY A 148 -20.18 11.71 -10.53
C GLY A 148 -18.74 11.26 -10.79
N GLN A 149 -17.85 12.16 -11.18
CA GLN A 149 -16.44 11.86 -11.42
C GLN A 149 -15.65 11.81 -10.12
N LEU A 150 -14.71 10.87 -10.05
CA LEU A 150 -13.83 10.74 -8.90
C LEU A 150 -12.72 11.80 -8.98
N ARG A 151 -12.61 12.60 -7.94
CA ARG A 151 -11.57 13.63 -7.76
C ARG A 151 -10.66 13.22 -6.62
N PHE A 152 -9.36 13.34 -6.86
CA PHE A 152 -8.36 13.15 -5.81
C PHE A 152 -8.52 14.23 -4.74
N GLU A 153 -8.48 13.84 -3.48
CA GLU A 153 -8.59 14.73 -2.33
C GLU A 153 -7.26 14.87 -1.60
N ARG A 154 -6.79 13.79 -0.99
CA ARG A 154 -5.58 13.76 -0.16
C ARG A 154 -4.96 12.37 -0.13
N VAL A 155 -3.70 12.33 0.30
CA VAL A 155 -3.02 11.12 0.76
C VAL A 155 -3.28 10.97 2.25
N ALA A 156 -3.55 9.76 2.70
CA ALA A 156 -3.62 9.42 4.12
C ALA A 156 -2.57 8.34 4.44
N GLU A 157 -2.00 8.44 5.63
CA GLU A 157 -0.96 7.55 6.12
C GLU A 157 -1.46 6.76 7.34
N PRO A 158 -0.83 5.63 7.70
CA PRO A 158 -1.25 4.84 8.84
C PRO A 158 -1.28 5.68 10.12
N TYR A 159 -2.42 5.64 10.78
CA TYR A 159 -2.59 6.32 12.06
C TYR A 159 -2.05 5.45 13.19
N MET A 160 -1.31 6.05 14.11
CA MET A 160 -0.80 5.34 15.27
C MET A 160 -1.95 5.01 16.20
N VAL A 161 -2.20 3.73 16.40
CA VAL A 161 -3.17 3.27 17.41
C VAL A 161 -2.47 3.32 18.77
N VAL A 162 -2.88 4.27 19.58
CA VAL A 162 -2.29 4.46 20.90
C VAL A 162 -2.94 3.51 21.90
N HIS A 163 -2.12 2.82 22.68
CA HIS A 163 -2.60 1.97 23.77
C HIS A 163 -3.12 2.83 24.94
N ARG A 164 -4.30 2.50 25.47
CA ARG A 164 -4.90 3.24 26.60
C ARG A 164 -4.14 3.00 27.91
N ALA A 165 -3.57 1.83 28.06
CA ALA A 165 -2.81 1.49 29.26
C ALA A 165 -1.37 2.03 29.13
N ILE A 166 -0.94 2.86 30.06
CA ILE A 166 0.39 3.52 30.06
C ILE A 166 1.52 2.49 29.98
N GLN A 167 1.35 1.35 30.62
CA GLN A 167 2.34 0.26 30.64
C GLN A 167 2.51 -0.47 29.29
N ASP A 168 1.54 -0.32 28.40
CA ASP A 168 1.55 -0.96 27.08
C ASP A 168 1.95 0.02 25.98
N GLN A 169 2.23 1.29 26.34
CA GLN A 169 2.59 2.33 25.38
C GLN A 169 4.04 2.16 24.90
N ALA A 170 4.22 2.18 23.59
CA ALA A 170 5.53 2.22 22.97
C ALA A 170 6.19 3.59 23.13
N GLU A 171 7.52 3.65 22.94
CA GLU A 171 8.27 4.89 22.96
C GLU A 171 7.71 5.90 21.93
N GLY A 172 7.39 7.12 22.38
CA GLY A 172 6.77 8.16 21.56
C GLY A 172 5.24 8.22 21.58
N GLU A 173 4.53 7.17 22.01
CA GLU A 173 3.06 7.20 22.10
C GLU A 173 2.56 8.25 23.11
N ALA A 174 3.23 8.39 24.24
CA ALA A 174 2.88 9.37 25.27
C ALA A 174 3.01 10.81 24.75
N GLU A 175 4.04 11.10 23.95
CA GLU A 175 4.22 12.42 23.34
C GLU A 175 3.16 12.69 22.25
N PHE A 176 2.82 11.67 21.46
CA PHE A 176 1.75 11.75 20.48
C PHE A 176 0.40 12.06 21.15
N ILE A 177 0.06 11.35 22.23
CA ILE A 177 -1.18 11.62 23.01
C ILE A 177 -1.22 13.06 23.49
N ARG A 178 -0.11 13.57 24.03
CA ARG A 178 -0.02 14.94 24.52
C ARG A 178 -0.26 15.94 23.41
N ARG A 179 0.38 15.78 22.25
CA ARG A 179 0.19 16.66 21.10
C ARG A 179 -1.25 16.65 20.61
N GLU A 180 -1.89 15.49 20.53
CA GLU A 180 -3.30 15.36 20.15
C GLU A 180 -4.24 16.04 21.14
N GLN A 181 -3.96 15.90 22.45
CA GLN A 181 -4.75 16.58 23.49
C GLN A 181 -4.61 18.10 23.40
N GLU A 182 -3.39 18.61 23.22
CA GLU A 182 -3.13 20.05 23.06
C GLU A 182 -3.81 20.62 21.81
N ALA A 183 -3.79 19.89 20.70
CA ALA A 183 -4.47 20.27 19.46
C ALA A 183 -6.00 20.29 19.63
N ASN A 184 -6.57 19.27 20.29
CA ASN A 184 -7.99 19.22 20.58
C ASN A 184 -8.46 20.34 21.53
N ILE A 185 -7.62 20.73 22.51
CA ILE A 185 -7.89 21.85 23.41
C ILE A 185 -7.88 23.17 22.61
N ARG A 186 -6.87 23.41 21.77
CA ARG A 186 -6.82 24.58 20.87
C ARG A 186 -8.08 24.70 20.01
N ASP A 187 -8.44 23.59 19.35
CA ASP A 187 -9.61 23.56 18.45
C ASP A 187 -10.93 23.83 19.21
N ARG A 188 -11.00 23.43 20.50
CA ARG A 188 -12.15 23.73 21.36
C ARG A 188 -12.22 25.22 21.76
N ILE A 189 -11.06 25.84 22.01
CA ILE A 189 -10.96 27.26 22.36
C ILE A 189 -11.32 28.12 21.15
N GLU A 190 -10.84 27.76 19.96
CA GLU A 190 -11.14 28.50 18.72
C GLU A 190 -12.62 28.41 18.28
N ARG A 191 -13.38 27.46 18.82
CA ARG A 191 -14.82 27.30 18.53
C ARG A 191 -15.74 28.05 19.51
N GLN A 192 -15.20 28.62 20.58
CA GLN A 192 -15.94 29.43 21.55
C GLN A 192 -15.90 30.91 21.19
#